data_b38e0b4e9e8710462844a663f3117dfb
#
_entry.id   b38e0b4e9e8710462844a663f3117dfb
#
_cell.length_a   1.000
_cell.length_b   1.000
_cell.length_c   1.000
_cell.angle_alpha   90.00
_cell.angle_beta   90.00
_cell.angle_gamma   90.00
#
_symmetry.space_group_name_H-M   'P 1'
#
loop_
_entity.id
_entity.type
_entity.pdbx_description
1 polymer ?
#
loop_
_entity_poly.entity_id
_entity_poly.type
_entity_poly.pdbx_seq_one_letter_code
_entity_poly.pdbx_strand_id
1 'polypeptide(L)'
;FIAMAVEAALVWYLCSGEMQTFVLWRISDRLALVYKTDGLARFFACLISTIWLIAAVFSMEYMKHEHKPARFFMFYTFSLAALMSLCFSENMMTMYLSYEFMTILTAPLVIHTGTPEATRAGLKYLGYSFFGAGLGLMGFFFLNTYCRTTIFMPGGTLDMAMVAGHENLLLVVFFLMALGFGCKAGMFPLHAWLPTAHPVAPSPASAVLSGIITKGGIIAIIRVTYYLFGVDFLRGTWAQTALLVLSIVTIFMGSMLAYKEKLLKKRLAYSTVSNVSYVVFGLMLMCPAGFMGALLQVVFHAVA
;
A
#
# COMPACT_ATOMS: atom_id res chain seq x y z
N PHE A 1 -16.01 -2.38 -17.66
CA PHE A 1 -16.77 -3.07 -16.61
C PHE A 1 -16.64 -4.59 -16.69
N ILE A 2 -17.01 -5.21 -17.85
CA ILE A 2 -16.96 -6.66 -18.02
C ILE A 2 -15.60 -7.23 -17.65
N ALA A 3 -14.50 -6.63 -18.11
CA ALA A 3 -13.14 -7.07 -17.76
C ALA A 3 -12.89 -7.04 -16.24
N MET A 4 -13.35 -6.01 -15.53
CA MET A 4 -13.22 -5.91 -14.07
C MET A 4 -14.12 -6.90 -13.33
N ALA A 5 -15.31 -7.19 -13.85
CA ALA A 5 -16.20 -8.21 -13.28
C ALA A 5 -15.61 -9.62 -13.45
N VAL A 6 -15.04 -9.91 -14.62
CA VAL A 6 -14.32 -11.17 -14.89
C VAL A 6 -13.10 -11.28 -13.99
N GLU A 7 -12.32 -10.22 -13.85
CA GLU A 7 -11.16 -10.18 -12.94
C GLU A 7 -11.59 -10.47 -11.51
N ALA A 8 -12.63 -9.79 -10.99
CA ALA A 8 -13.14 -10.04 -9.65
C ALA A 8 -13.59 -11.50 -9.45
N ALA A 9 -14.32 -12.06 -10.41
CA ALA A 9 -14.74 -13.46 -10.37
C ALA A 9 -13.54 -14.43 -10.35
N LEU A 10 -12.53 -14.16 -11.18
CA LEU A 10 -11.29 -14.96 -11.22
C LEU A 10 -10.50 -14.85 -9.90
N VAL A 11 -10.40 -13.66 -9.32
CA VAL A 11 -9.74 -13.46 -8.01
C VAL A 11 -10.45 -14.26 -6.93
N TRP A 12 -11.77 -14.17 -6.84
CA TRP A 12 -12.55 -14.96 -5.88
C TRP A 12 -12.40 -16.47 -6.09
N TYR A 13 -12.39 -16.94 -7.36
CA TYR A 13 -12.15 -18.34 -7.69
C TYR A 13 -10.75 -18.80 -7.26
N LEU A 14 -9.69 -18.05 -7.59
CA LEU A 14 -8.32 -18.34 -7.18
C LEU A 14 -8.14 -18.34 -5.65
N CYS A 15 -8.82 -17.43 -4.97
CA CYS A 15 -8.76 -17.32 -3.51
C CYS A 15 -9.53 -18.42 -2.77
N SER A 16 -10.50 -19.07 -3.42
CA SER A 16 -11.25 -20.21 -2.84
C SER A 16 -10.52 -21.54 -2.99
N GLY A 17 -9.55 -21.66 -3.90
CA GLY A 17 -8.76 -22.84 -4.16
C GLY A 17 -7.60 -23.08 -3.19
N GLU A 18 -6.73 -24.03 -3.50
CA GLU A 18 -5.49 -24.27 -2.77
C GLU A 18 -4.48 -23.11 -2.98
N MET A 19 -3.49 -23.02 -2.07
CA MET A 19 -2.40 -22.06 -2.24
C MET A 19 -1.53 -22.47 -3.42
N GLN A 20 -1.39 -21.56 -4.38
CA GLN A 20 -0.59 -21.77 -5.58
C GLN A 20 0.56 -20.77 -5.61
N THR A 21 1.70 -21.21 -6.14
CA THR A 21 2.86 -20.37 -6.40
C THR A 21 3.15 -20.40 -7.90
N PHE A 22 3.33 -19.21 -8.48
CA PHE A 22 3.60 -19.03 -9.90
C PHE A 22 4.86 -18.17 -10.08
N VAL A 23 5.83 -18.69 -10.82
CA VAL A 23 7.05 -17.98 -11.19
C VAL A 23 6.88 -17.43 -12.60
N LEU A 24 6.74 -16.11 -12.72
CA LEU A 24 6.59 -15.44 -14.02
C LEU A 24 7.93 -15.34 -14.75
N TRP A 25 8.97 -14.94 -14.03
CA TRP A 25 10.30 -14.76 -14.59
C TRP A 25 11.37 -14.92 -13.51
N ARG A 26 12.44 -15.65 -13.83
CA ARG A 26 13.59 -15.86 -12.94
C ARG A 26 14.85 -15.32 -13.62
N ILE A 27 15.45 -14.31 -13.03
CA ILE A 27 16.73 -13.74 -13.46
C ILE A 27 17.86 -14.43 -12.72
N SER A 28 17.70 -14.61 -11.40
CA SER A 28 18.60 -15.35 -10.51
C SER A 28 17.79 -15.95 -9.36
N ASP A 29 18.44 -16.73 -8.47
CA ASP A 29 17.76 -17.32 -7.31
C ASP A 29 17.19 -16.28 -6.34
N ARG A 30 17.76 -15.09 -6.28
CA ARG A 30 17.30 -13.97 -5.44
C ARG A 30 16.47 -12.92 -6.19
N LEU A 31 16.56 -12.90 -7.52
CA LEU A 31 15.88 -11.94 -8.39
C LEU A 31 14.91 -12.70 -9.30
N ALA A 32 13.68 -12.85 -8.85
CA ALA A 32 12.62 -13.50 -9.59
C ALA A 32 11.28 -12.77 -9.37
N LEU A 33 10.40 -12.82 -10.37
CA LEU A 33 9.01 -12.39 -10.24
C LEU A 33 8.18 -13.61 -9.86
N VAL A 34 7.77 -13.65 -8.59
CA VAL A 34 7.07 -14.78 -7.99
C VAL A 34 5.78 -14.30 -7.36
N TYR A 35 4.70 -15.01 -7.64
CA TYR A 35 3.37 -14.74 -7.13
C TYR A 35 2.84 -15.93 -6.34
N LYS A 36 2.07 -15.67 -5.27
CA LYS A 36 1.46 -16.70 -4.43
C LYS A 36 0.12 -16.26 -3.86
N THR A 37 -0.81 -17.20 -3.79
CA THR A 37 -2.14 -17.01 -3.18
C THR A 37 -2.11 -17.36 -1.69
N ASP A 38 -1.31 -16.69 -0.88
CA ASP A 38 -1.31 -16.87 0.57
C ASP A 38 -2.50 -16.18 1.26
N GLY A 39 -2.66 -16.39 2.57
CA GLY A 39 -3.81 -15.85 3.32
C GLY A 39 -3.90 -14.32 3.27
N LEU A 40 -2.77 -13.60 3.31
CA LEU A 40 -2.73 -12.15 3.20
C LEU A 40 -3.14 -11.68 1.79
N ALA A 41 -2.58 -12.33 0.75
CA ALA A 41 -2.93 -12.05 -0.64
C ALA A 41 -4.43 -12.25 -0.88
N ARG A 42 -5.01 -13.35 -0.41
CA ARG A 42 -6.45 -13.66 -0.52
C ARG A 42 -7.30 -12.57 0.11
N PHE A 43 -6.98 -12.17 1.34
CA PHE A 43 -7.72 -11.14 2.06
C PHE A 43 -7.74 -9.81 1.29
N PHE A 44 -6.56 -9.32 0.90
CA PHE A 44 -6.48 -8.02 0.21
C PHE A 44 -7.01 -8.11 -1.22
N ALA A 45 -6.73 -9.17 -1.97
CA ALA A 45 -7.21 -9.29 -3.34
C ALA A 45 -8.74 -9.36 -3.42
N CYS A 46 -9.40 -10.15 -2.55
CA CYS A 46 -10.87 -10.21 -2.49
C CYS A 46 -11.49 -8.86 -2.08
N LEU A 47 -10.91 -8.17 -1.08
CA LEU A 47 -11.38 -6.85 -0.67
C LEU A 47 -11.24 -5.85 -1.82
N ILE A 48 -10.06 -5.78 -2.42
CA ILE A 48 -9.73 -4.81 -3.47
C ILE A 48 -10.58 -5.04 -4.71
N SER A 49 -10.68 -6.28 -5.23
CA SER A 49 -11.48 -6.58 -6.41
C SER A 49 -12.95 -6.22 -6.21
N THR A 50 -13.50 -6.51 -5.03
CA THR A 50 -14.89 -6.18 -4.70
C THR A 50 -15.14 -4.67 -4.66
N ILE A 51 -14.32 -3.92 -3.91
CA ILE A 51 -14.49 -2.45 -3.80
C ILE A 51 -14.19 -1.77 -5.14
N TRP A 52 -13.19 -2.27 -5.89
CA TRP A 52 -12.86 -1.71 -7.20
C TRP A 52 -14.01 -1.87 -8.19
N LEU A 53 -14.67 -3.03 -8.16
CA LEU A 53 -15.86 -3.29 -9.01
C LEU A 53 -17.01 -2.34 -8.67
N ILE A 54 -17.28 -2.13 -7.39
CA ILE A 54 -18.31 -1.16 -6.93
C ILE A 54 -17.95 0.25 -7.40
N ALA A 55 -16.69 0.66 -7.20
CA ALA A 55 -16.20 1.96 -7.66
C ALA A 55 -16.22 2.10 -9.18
N ALA A 56 -16.08 1.00 -9.94
CA ALA A 56 -16.18 1.00 -11.40
C ALA A 56 -17.60 1.31 -11.88
N VAL A 57 -18.63 0.82 -11.20
CA VAL A 57 -20.05 1.17 -11.51
C VAL A 57 -20.26 2.68 -11.36
N PHE A 58 -19.79 3.24 -10.23
CA PHE A 58 -19.83 4.69 -10.01
C PHE A 58 -19.04 5.46 -11.08
N SER A 59 -17.86 4.93 -11.45
CA SER A 59 -16.99 5.55 -12.46
C SER A 59 -17.65 5.64 -13.82
N MET A 60 -18.43 4.62 -14.24
CA MET A 60 -19.11 4.63 -15.52
C MET A 60 -20.13 5.78 -15.65
N GLU A 61 -20.87 6.04 -14.60
CA GLU A 61 -21.83 7.15 -14.62
C GLU A 61 -21.12 8.50 -14.54
N TYR A 62 -20.17 8.64 -13.63
CA TYR A 62 -19.41 9.88 -13.45
C TYR A 62 -18.66 10.30 -14.72
N MET A 63 -18.00 9.35 -15.41
CA MET A 63 -17.18 9.63 -16.59
C MET A 63 -17.98 9.95 -17.85
N LYS A 64 -19.33 9.81 -17.84
CA LYS A 64 -20.18 10.33 -18.92
C LYS A 64 -20.16 11.86 -19.01
N HIS A 65 -19.88 12.51 -17.90
CA HIS A 65 -19.85 13.97 -17.76
C HIS A 65 -18.43 14.56 -17.76
N GLU A 66 -17.41 13.69 -17.90
CA GLU A 66 -15.99 14.07 -17.87
C GLU A 66 -15.31 13.86 -19.22
N HIS A 67 -14.18 14.52 -19.40
CA HIS A 67 -13.39 14.41 -20.64
C HIS A 67 -12.53 13.14 -20.67
N LYS A 68 -12.30 12.61 -21.89
CA LYS A 68 -11.36 11.48 -22.16
C LYS A 68 -11.61 10.23 -21.31
N PRO A 69 -12.83 9.67 -21.30
CA PRO A 69 -13.15 8.51 -20.47
C PRO A 69 -12.31 7.27 -20.80
N ALA A 70 -11.95 7.06 -22.08
CA ALA A 70 -11.11 5.93 -22.49
C ALA A 70 -9.72 5.96 -21.79
N ARG A 71 -9.08 7.15 -21.69
CA ARG A 71 -7.82 7.32 -20.98
C ARG A 71 -7.98 7.03 -19.48
N PHE A 72 -9.08 7.48 -18.87
CA PHE A 72 -9.37 7.21 -17.47
C PHE A 72 -9.48 5.70 -17.21
N PHE A 73 -10.33 4.99 -17.96
CA PHE A 73 -10.54 3.56 -17.75
C PHE A 73 -9.31 2.72 -18.08
N MET A 74 -8.48 3.14 -19.04
CA MET A 74 -7.20 2.48 -19.30
C MET A 74 -6.30 2.49 -18.06
N PHE A 75 -6.03 3.67 -17.47
CA PHE A 75 -5.19 3.77 -16.28
C PHE A 75 -5.87 3.21 -15.03
N TYR A 76 -7.19 3.29 -14.95
CA TYR A 76 -7.97 2.69 -13.88
C TYR A 76 -7.81 1.16 -13.86
N THR A 77 -7.92 0.50 -15.01
CA THR A 77 -7.73 -0.95 -15.13
C THR A 77 -6.27 -1.37 -14.90
N PHE A 78 -5.31 -0.65 -15.46
CA PHE A 78 -3.89 -0.95 -15.22
C PHE A 78 -3.47 -0.75 -13.77
N SER A 79 -4.06 0.24 -13.08
CA SER A 79 -3.84 0.44 -11.64
C SER A 79 -4.34 -0.75 -10.81
N LEU A 80 -5.48 -1.32 -11.17
CA LEU A 80 -5.99 -2.55 -10.56
C LEU A 80 -5.02 -3.71 -10.78
N ALA A 81 -4.56 -3.92 -12.00
CA ALA A 81 -3.61 -4.99 -12.33
C ALA A 81 -2.30 -4.88 -11.51
N ALA A 82 -1.74 -3.67 -11.39
CA ALA A 82 -0.54 -3.44 -10.59
C ALA A 82 -0.79 -3.71 -9.09
N LEU A 83 -1.97 -3.36 -8.60
CA LEU A 83 -2.35 -3.60 -7.20
C LEU A 83 -2.59 -5.08 -6.91
N MET A 84 -3.19 -5.83 -7.86
CA MET A 84 -3.31 -7.29 -7.76
C MET A 84 -1.94 -7.95 -7.78
N SER A 85 -1.03 -7.50 -8.65
CA SER A 85 0.37 -7.94 -8.67
C SER A 85 1.05 -7.72 -7.30
N LEU A 86 0.77 -6.57 -6.66
CA LEU A 86 1.27 -6.28 -5.31
C LEU A 86 0.70 -7.25 -4.25
N CYS A 87 -0.61 -7.52 -4.30
CA CYS A 87 -1.26 -8.42 -3.35
C CYS A 87 -0.68 -9.84 -3.39
N PHE A 88 -0.50 -10.37 -4.60
CA PHE A 88 0.00 -11.74 -4.82
C PHE A 88 1.52 -11.86 -4.78
N SER A 89 2.26 -10.78 -4.56
CA SER A 89 3.73 -10.83 -4.50
C SER A 89 4.23 -11.77 -3.40
N GLU A 90 5.13 -12.71 -3.76
CA GLU A 90 5.71 -13.70 -2.85
C GLU A 90 7.11 -13.31 -2.36
N ASN A 91 7.76 -12.36 -3.02
CA ASN A 91 9.08 -11.89 -2.62
C ASN A 91 9.20 -10.38 -2.69
N MET A 92 10.26 -9.86 -2.08
CA MET A 92 10.53 -8.43 -1.99
C MET A 92 10.68 -7.76 -3.37
N MET A 93 11.28 -8.45 -4.36
CA MET A 93 11.47 -7.92 -5.71
C MET A 93 10.14 -7.71 -6.43
N THR A 94 9.27 -8.73 -6.42
CA THR A 94 7.93 -8.64 -7.03
C THR A 94 7.10 -7.57 -6.36
N MET A 95 7.14 -7.49 -5.02
CA MET A 95 6.45 -6.49 -4.24
C MET A 95 6.92 -5.07 -4.61
N TYR A 96 8.22 -4.84 -4.66
CA TYR A 96 8.79 -3.54 -4.97
C TYR A 96 8.40 -3.07 -6.38
N LEU A 97 8.58 -3.93 -7.39
CA LEU A 97 8.21 -3.58 -8.77
C LEU A 97 6.71 -3.31 -8.90
N SER A 98 5.86 -4.14 -8.31
CA SER A 98 4.41 -3.93 -8.33
C SER A 98 4.01 -2.60 -7.64
N TYR A 99 4.69 -2.26 -6.55
CA TYR A 99 4.48 -1.00 -5.83
C TYR A 99 4.85 0.22 -6.67
N GLU A 100 5.96 0.16 -7.43
CA GLU A 100 6.37 1.22 -8.34
C GLU A 100 5.43 1.33 -9.54
N PHE A 101 5.05 0.21 -10.17
CA PHE A 101 4.07 0.21 -11.25
C PHE A 101 2.74 0.81 -10.79
N MET A 102 2.27 0.46 -9.60
CA MET A 102 1.07 1.05 -9.01
C MET A 102 1.19 2.58 -8.94
N THR A 103 2.35 3.12 -8.55
CA THR A 103 2.58 4.58 -8.46
C THR A 103 2.49 5.23 -9.84
N ILE A 104 3.19 4.68 -10.83
CA ILE A 104 3.25 5.21 -12.20
C ILE A 104 1.87 5.18 -12.86
N LEU A 105 1.11 4.10 -12.67
CA LEU A 105 -0.19 3.90 -13.31
C LEU A 105 -1.31 4.71 -12.64
N THR A 106 -1.20 5.02 -11.35
CA THR A 106 -2.19 5.84 -10.64
C THR A 106 -1.96 7.35 -10.79
N ALA A 107 -0.74 7.81 -11.09
CA ALA A 107 -0.45 9.23 -11.29
C ALA A 107 -1.31 9.88 -12.40
N PRO A 108 -1.53 9.25 -13.57
CA PRO A 108 -2.41 9.78 -14.60
C PRO A 108 -3.87 9.93 -14.17
N LEU A 109 -4.34 9.16 -13.18
CA LEU A 109 -5.67 9.33 -12.60
C LEU A 109 -5.77 10.61 -11.77
N VAL A 110 -4.70 10.98 -11.06
CA VAL A 110 -4.62 12.27 -10.33
C VAL A 110 -4.58 13.45 -11.29
N ILE A 111 -3.80 13.33 -12.39
CA ILE A 111 -3.58 14.39 -13.39
C ILE A 111 -4.74 14.43 -14.42
N HIS A 112 -5.75 13.59 -14.29
CA HIS A 112 -6.75 13.35 -15.36
C HIS A 112 -7.40 14.62 -15.90
N THR A 113 -7.74 15.58 -15.05
CA THR A 113 -8.38 16.85 -15.44
C THR A 113 -7.48 17.73 -16.30
N GLY A 114 -6.15 17.54 -16.25
CA GLY A 114 -5.17 18.28 -17.06
C GLY A 114 -4.98 19.72 -16.64
N THR A 115 -5.54 20.15 -15.51
CA THR A 115 -5.32 21.52 -14.99
C THR A 115 -3.90 21.67 -14.42
N PRO A 116 -3.35 22.91 -14.39
CA PRO A 116 -2.05 23.16 -13.77
C PRO A 116 -1.98 22.68 -12.31
N GLU A 117 -3.08 22.81 -11.56
CA GLU A 117 -3.21 22.34 -10.18
C GLU A 117 -3.14 20.81 -10.10
N ALA A 118 -3.85 20.12 -10.97
CA ALA A 118 -3.81 18.65 -11.05
C ALA A 118 -2.42 18.15 -11.44
N THR A 119 -1.74 18.81 -12.37
CA THR A 119 -0.38 18.48 -12.76
C THR A 119 0.60 18.65 -11.59
N ARG A 120 0.53 19.77 -10.86
CA ARG A 120 1.36 20.00 -9.66
C ARG A 120 1.08 18.98 -8.58
N ALA A 121 -0.19 18.63 -8.35
CA ALA A 121 -0.58 17.61 -7.38
C ALA A 121 -0.08 16.22 -7.77
N GLY A 122 -0.15 15.86 -9.04
CA GLY A 122 0.38 14.60 -9.56
C GLY A 122 1.90 14.51 -9.46
N LEU A 123 2.64 15.58 -9.77
CA LEU A 123 4.09 15.64 -9.57
C LEU A 123 4.47 15.52 -8.09
N LYS A 124 3.71 16.19 -7.20
CA LYS A 124 3.89 16.04 -5.76
C LYS A 124 3.64 14.60 -5.31
N TYR A 125 2.57 13.96 -5.79
CA TYR A 125 2.27 12.55 -5.53
C TYR A 125 3.42 11.64 -5.97
N LEU A 126 3.94 11.82 -7.20
CA LEU A 126 5.07 11.05 -7.72
C LEU A 126 6.33 11.27 -6.89
N GLY A 127 6.68 12.52 -6.55
CA GLY A 127 7.87 12.84 -5.75
C GLY A 127 7.83 12.18 -4.38
N TYR A 128 6.71 12.27 -3.66
CA TYR A 128 6.55 11.60 -2.37
C TYR A 128 6.59 10.07 -2.49
N SER A 129 5.93 9.52 -3.51
CA SER A 129 5.89 8.07 -3.72
C SER A 129 7.24 7.50 -4.10
N PHE A 130 8.00 8.13 -5.00
CA PHE A 130 9.34 7.70 -5.38
C PHE A 130 10.34 7.85 -4.23
N PHE A 131 10.24 8.93 -3.45
CA PHE A 131 11.06 9.05 -2.23
C PHE A 131 10.79 7.91 -1.26
N GLY A 132 9.51 7.61 -0.98
CA GLY A 132 9.13 6.50 -0.11
C GLY A 132 9.57 5.14 -0.65
N ALA A 133 9.41 4.90 -1.95
CA ALA A 133 9.86 3.67 -2.59
C ALA A 133 11.39 3.54 -2.59
N GLY A 134 12.12 4.65 -2.73
CA GLY A 134 13.58 4.69 -2.60
C GLY A 134 14.07 4.22 -1.22
N LEU A 135 13.37 4.59 -0.14
CA LEU A 135 13.66 4.06 1.20
C LEU A 135 13.37 2.55 1.28
N GLY A 136 12.31 2.08 0.63
CA GLY A 136 12.01 0.65 0.50
C GLY A 136 13.10 -0.11 -0.27
N LEU A 137 13.58 0.46 -1.38
CA LEU A 137 14.64 -0.13 -2.21
C LEU A 137 15.98 -0.20 -1.44
N MET A 138 16.32 0.87 -0.73
CA MET A 138 17.51 0.85 0.15
C MET A 138 17.41 -0.31 1.12
N GLY A 139 16.28 -0.48 1.80
CA GLY A 139 16.07 -1.60 2.71
C GLY A 139 16.16 -2.97 2.03
N PHE A 140 15.71 -3.08 0.77
CA PHE A 140 15.86 -4.31 0.00
C PHE A 140 17.33 -4.73 -0.18
N PHE A 141 18.23 -3.80 -0.47
CA PHE A 141 19.67 -4.10 -0.57
C PHE A 141 20.22 -4.63 0.75
N PHE A 142 19.88 -4.03 1.89
CA PHE A 142 20.29 -4.54 3.20
C PHE A 142 19.71 -5.93 3.46
N LEU A 143 18.42 -6.13 3.25
CA LEU A 143 17.76 -7.41 3.47
C LEU A 143 18.27 -8.53 2.56
N ASN A 144 18.71 -8.19 1.34
CA ASN A 144 19.37 -9.17 0.47
C ASN A 144 20.66 -9.74 1.05
N THR A 145 21.33 -8.98 1.94
CA THR A 145 22.55 -9.44 2.64
C THR A 145 22.22 -10.19 3.93
N TYR A 146 21.29 -9.69 4.73
CA TYR A 146 21.01 -10.19 6.08
C TYR A 146 19.87 -11.19 6.19
N CYS A 147 19.12 -11.46 5.12
CA CYS A 147 18.09 -12.50 5.07
C CYS A 147 18.62 -13.79 4.44
N ARG A 148 18.14 -14.92 4.94
CA ARG A 148 18.37 -16.23 4.33
C ARG A 148 17.72 -16.33 2.96
N THR A 149 16.56 -15.71 2.81
CA THR A 149 15.79 -15.63 1.56
C THR A 149 15.02 -14.32 1.49
N THR A 150 14.74 -13.83 0.28
CA THR A 150 13.87 -12.69 0.02
C THR A 150 12.39 -13.09 -0.20
N ILE A 151 12.08 -14.40 -0.14
CA ILE A 151 10.73 -14.95 -0.18
C ILE A 151 10.05 -14.67 1.16
N PHE A 152 8.80 -14.27 1.11
CA PHE A 152 8.03 -13.93 2.31
C PHE A 152 7.68 -15.17 3.14
N MET A 153 8.15 -15.21 4.38
CA MET A 153 7.88 -16.29 5.32
C MET A 153 7.30 -15.73 6.63
N PRO A 154 6.16 -16.22 7.10
CA PRO A 154 5.62 -15.81 8.40
C PRO A 154 6.66 -16.02 9.51
N GLY A 155 6.86 -15.00 10.37
CA GLY A 155 7.84 -15.02 11.45
C GLY A 155 9.19 -14.40 11.11
N GLY A 156 9.42 -14.07 9.82
CA GLY A 156 10.64 -13.40 9.36
C GLY A 156 11.67 -14.33 8.70
N THR A 157 12.58 -13.72 7.98
CA THR A 157 13.62 -14.40 7.18
C THR A 157 15.05 -13.99 7.55
N LEU A 158 15.22 -13.17 8.58
CA LEU A 158 16.54 -12.72 9.03
C LEU A 158 17.42 -13.88 9.44
N ASP A 159 18.68 -13.85 9.00
CA ASP A 159 19.70 -14.78 9.48
C ASP A 159 20.35 -14.22 10.75
N MET A 160 19.96 -14.74 11.90
CA MET A 160 20.40 -14.24 13.20
C MET A 160 21.92 -14.32 13.38
N ALA A 161 22.61 -15.20 12.67
CA ALA A 161 24.06 -15.26 12.69
C ALA A 161 24.69 -14.05 11.97
N MET A 162 24.08 -13.59 10.89
CA MET A 162 24.53 -12.40 10.15
C MET A 162 24.05 -11.09 10.82
N VAL A 163 22.97 -11.14 11.56
CA VAL A 163 22.38 -9.99 12.28
C VAL A 163 23.19 -9.62 13.51
N ALA A 164 23.86 -10.60 14.15
CA ALA A 164 24.63 -10.40 15.38
C ALA A 164 25.66 -9.26 15.24
N GLY A 165 25.53 -8.24 16.11
CA GLY A 165 26.35 -7.03 16.09
C GLY A 165 25.84 -5.93 15.11
N HIS A 166 24.80 -6.20 14.32
CA HIS A 166 24.20 -5.26 13.37
C HIS A 166 22.73 -4.96 13.65
N GLU A 167 22.21 -5.31 14.84
CA GLU A 167 20.81 -5.20 15.21
C GLU A 167 20.29 -3.76 15.04
N ASN A 168 21.04 -2.78 15.56
CA ASN A 168 20.64 -1.37 15.45
C ASN A 168 20.60 -0.87 14.00
N LEU A 169 21.52 -1.33 13.14
CA LEU A 169 21.50 -1.01 11.72
C LEU A 169 20.20 -1.52 11.09
N LEU A 170 19.82 -2.76 11.37
CA LEU A 170 18.62 -3.37 10.81
C LEU A 170 17.33 -2.74 11.38
N LEU A 171 17.32 -2.28 12.63
CA LEU A 171 16.23 -1.50 13.19
C LEU A 171 16.07 -0.15 12.48
N VAL A 172 17.16 0.53 12.14
CA VAL A 172 17.12 1.76 11.31
C VAL A 172 16.60 1.45 9.92
N VAL A 173 17.08 0.38 9.29
CA VAL A 173 16.58 -0.07 7.97
C VAL A 173 15.09 -0.35 8.02
N PHE A 174 14.61 -1.11 9.01
CA PHE A 174 13.18 -1.38 9.22
C PHE A 174 12.38 -0.09 9.36
N PHE A 175 12.82 0.83 10.21
CA PHE A 175 12.15 2.10 10.45
C PHE A 175 12.02 2.92 9.17
N LEU A 176 13.10 3.03 8.39
CA LEU A 176 13.12 3.76 7.12
C LEU A 176 12.23 3.10 6.06
N MET A 177 12.24 1.76 5.97
CA MET A 177 11.32 1.03 5.08
C MET A 177 9.87 1.23 5.47
N ALA A 178 9.53 1.12 6.76
CA ALA A 178 8.17 1.33 7.25
C ALA A 178 7.70 2.77 7.00
N LEU A 179 8.58 3.75 7.21
CA LEU A 179 8.32 5.16 6.89
C LEU A 179 8.12 5.36 5.38
N GLY A 180 8.96 4.73 4.55
CA GLY A 180 8.90 4.81 3.09
C GLY A 180 7.59 4.24 2.53
N PHE A 181 7.20 3.05 2.93
CA PHE A 181 5.89 2.47 2.56
C PHE A 181 4.73 3.19 3.24
N GLY A 182 4.94 3.72 4.43
CA GLY A 182 4.03 4.61 5.15
C GLY A 182 3.73 5.91 4.41
N CYS A 183 4.63 6.37 3.52
CA CYS A 183 4.37 7.50 2.63
C CYS A 183 3.12 7.27 1.78
N LYS A 184 2.98 6.10 1.15
CA LYS A 184 1.79 5.73 0.36
C LYS A 184 0.55 5.60 1.24
N ALA A 185 0.71 5.11 2.46
CA ALA A 185 -0.33 5.04 3.47
C ALA A 185 -0.74 6.43 4.03
N GLY A 186 0.01 7.49 3.72
CA GLY A 186 -0.26 8.84 4.20
C GLY A 186 0.21 9.10 5.62
N MET A 187 1.24 8.41 6.10
CA MET A 187 1.80 8.58 7.45
C MET A 187 2.63 9.85 7.55
N PHE A 188 2.53 10.56 8.68
CA PHE A 188 3.39 11.70 8.98
C PHE A 188 4.87 11.26 9.06
N PRO A 189 5.82 12.06 8.54
CA PRO A 189 5.66 13.38 7.92
C PRO A 189 5.33 13.36 6.41
N LEU A 190 5.21 12.19 5.78
CA LEU A 190 5.12 12.01 4.33
C LEU A 190 3.66 11.98 3.78
N HIS A 191 2.70 12.50 4.53
CA HIS A 191 1.26 12.48 4.21
C HIS A 191 0.79 13.56 3.22
N ALA A 192 1.59 14.63 3.03
CA ALA A 192 1.12 15.89 2.43
C ALA A 192 0.72 15.81 0.93
N TRP A 193 1.00 14.71 0.24
CA TRP A 193 0.54 14.48 -1.12
C TRP A 193 -0.97 14.16 -1.15
N LEU A 194 -1.49 13.44 -0.15
CA LEU A 194 -2.86 12.93 -0.09
C LEU A 194 -3.90 14.07 -0.11
N PRO A 195 -3.88 15.05 0.80
CA PRO A 195 -4.82 16.17 0.77
C PRO A 195 -4.60 17.14 -0.40
N THR A 196 -3.51 16.98 -1.16
CA THR A 196 -3.26 17.76 -2.38
C THR A 196 -3.83 17.03 -3.62
N ALA A 197 -3.71 15.72 -3.71
CA ALA A 197 -4.15 14.91 -4.84
C ALA A 197 -5.68 14.73 -4.90
N HIS A 198 -6.33 14.51 -3.75
CA HIS A 198 -7.77 14.21 -3.70
C HIS A 198 -8.69 15.30 -4.24
N PRO A 199 -8.48 16.60 -3.96
CA PRO A 199 -9.36 17.65 -4.47
C PRO A 199 -9.39 17.76 -5.98
N VAL A 200 -8.25 17.53 -6.65
CA VAL A 200 -8.07 17.73 -8.09
C VAL A 200 -8.36 16.48 -8.92
N ALA A 201 -8.29 15.30 -8.32
CA ALA A 201 -8.62 14.05 -8.97
C ALA A 201 -10.14 13.93 -9.23
N PRO A 202 -10.58 13.27 -10.34
CA PRO A 202 -11.96 12.84 -10.52
C PRO A 202 -12.46 12.07 -9.29
N SER A 203 -13.75 12.23 -8.94
CA SER A 203 -14.27 11.60 -7.72
C SER A 203 -14.09 10.08 -7.67
N PRO A 204 -14.27 9.30 -8.75
CA PRO A 204 -13.98 7.87 -8.75
C PRO A 204 -12.50 7.55 -8.52
N ALA A 205 -11.58 8.34 -9.10
CA ALA A 205 -10.15 8.20 -8.84
C ALA A 205 -9.82 8.50 -7.37
N SER A 206 -10.41 9.57 -6.82
CA SER A 206 -10.25 9.93 -5.41
C SER A 206 -10.75 8.81 -4.48
N ALA A 207 -11.87 8.16 -4.81
CA ALA A 207 -12.41 7.04 -4.04
C ALA A 207 -11.44 5.85 -3.97
N VAL A 208 -10.92 5.39 -5.12
CA VAL A 208 -9.95 4.28 -5.13
C VAL A 208 -8.59 4.66 -4.55
N LEU A 209 -8.14 5.91 -4.70
CA LEU A 209 -6.91 6.42 -4.07
C LEU A 209 -7.01 6.31 -2.54
N SER A 210 -8.11 6.76 -1.95
CA SER A 210 -8.37 6.71 -0.52
C SER A 210 -8.66 5.29 -0.03
N GLY A 211 -9.66 4.67 -0.65
CA GLY A 211 -10.19 3.38 -0.20
C GLY A 211 -9.22 2.21 -0.39
N ILE A 212 -8.42 2.22 -1.45
CA ILE A 212 -7.68 1.03 -1.89
C ILE A 212 -6.17 1.28 -2.09
N ILE A 213 -5.76 2.30 -2.83
CA ILE A 213 -4.34 2.48 -3.22
C ILE A 213 -3.45 2.74 -2.00
N THR A 214 -3.96 3.45 -0.99
CA THR A 214 -3.26 3.62 0.30
C THR A 214 -2.97 2.29 1.00
N LYS A 215 -3.80 1.25 0.77
CA LYS A 215 -3.60 -0.10 1.34
C LYS A 215 -2.42 -0.82 0.69
N GLY A 216 -1.98 -0.42 -0.50
CA GLY A 216 -0.72 -0.90 -1.06
C GLY A 216 0.48 -0.62 -0.16
N GLY A 217 0.52 0.55 0.49
CA GLY A 217 1.50 0.86 1.54
C GLY A 217 1.36 -0.04 2.77
N ILE A 218 0.13 -0.34 3.18
CA ILE A 218 -0.16 -1.23 4.31
C ILE A 218 0.27 -2.68 4.01
N ILE A 219 -0.01 -3.20 2.81
CA ILE A 219 0.45 -4.53 2.39
C ILE A 219 1.97 -4.62 2.50
N ALA A 220 2.69 -3.61 1.99
CA ALA A 220 4.14 -3.57 2.05
C ALA A 220 4.66 -3.51 3.50
N ILE A 221 4.04 -2.71 4.39
CA ILE A 221 4.37 -2.66 5.82
C ILE A 221 4.14 -4.03 6.48
N ILE A 222 3.03 -4.70 6.19
CA ILE A 222 2.75 -6.04 6.75
C ILE A 222 3.81 -7.05 6.28
N ARG A 223 4.13 -7.08 4.97
CA ARG A 223 5.15 -7.99 4.43
C ARG A 223 6.52 -7.75 5.05
N VAL A 224 6.93 -6.50 5.18
CA VAL A 224 8.22 -6.15 5.80
C VAL A 224 8.22 -6.52 7.29
N THR A 225 7.19 -6.14 8.04
CA THR A 225 7.16 -6.34 9.50
C THR A 225 7.05 -7.82 9.90
N TYR A 226 6.09 -8.54 9.29
CA TYR A 226 5.70 -9.87 9.76
C TYR A 226 6.34 -11.01 8.97
N TYR A 227 6.82 -10.74 7.74
CA TYR A 227 7.33 -11.79 6.84
C TYR A 227 8.83 -11.67 6.54
N LEU A 228 9.44 -10.48 6.71
CA LEU A 228 10.88 -10.30 6.50
C LEU A 228 11.64 -10.13 7.82
N PHE A 229 11.30 -9.10 8.61
CA PHE A 229 11.97 -8.87 9.89
C PHE A 229 11.51 -9.83 10.98
N GLY A 230 10.21 -10.12 11.04
CA GLY A 230 9.61 -10.92 12.11
C GLY A 230 9.30 -10.10 13.38
N VAL A 231 8.20 -10.48 14.03
CA VAL A 231 7.72 -9.80 15.24
C VAL A 231 8.68 -9.97 16.42
N ASP A 232 9.31 -11.13 16.54
CA ASP A 232 10.23 -11.44 17.66
C ASP A 232 11.49 -10.56 17.63
N PHE A 233 11.99 -10.20 16.45
CA PHE A 233 13.12 -9.26 16.29
C PHE A 233 12.71 -7.82 16.61
N LEU A 234 11.48 -7.42 16.31
CA LEU A 234 11.05 -6.02 16.37
C LEU A 234 10.38 -5.64 17.69
N ARG A 235 9.78 -6.61 18.40
CA ARG A 235 9.01 -6.34 19.62
C ARG A 235 9.90 -5.80 20.73
N GLY A 236 9.43 -4.73 21.40
CA GLY A 236 10.14 -4.08 22.48
C GLY A 236 11.28 -3.17 22.05
N THR A 237 11.52 -3.00 20.74
CA THR A 237 12.59 -2.15 20.22
C THR A 237 12.16 -0.67 20.09
N TRP A 238 13.16 0.19 19.99
CA TRP A 238 12.93 1.62 19.75
C TRP A 238 12.20 1.87 18.42
N ALA A 239 12.44 1.05 17.38
CA ALA A 239 11.83 1.21 16.07
C ALA A 239 10.32 0.96 16.12
N GLN A 240 9.88 -0.07 16.86
CA GLN A 240 8.46 -0.30 17.15
C GLN A 240 7.83 0.90 17.86
N THR A 241 8.46 1.36 18.95
CA THR A 241 7.96 2.49 19.74
C THR A 241 7.88 3.77 18.91
N ALA A 242 8.88 4.05 18.07
CA ALA A 242 8.89 5.22 17.20
C ALA A 242 7.73 5.19 16.18
N LEU A 243 7.45 4.03 15.58
CA LEU A 243 6.33 3.87 14.64
C LEU A 243 4.96 3.96 15.35
N LEU A 244 4.84 3.46 16.58
CA LEU A 244 3.64 3.66 17.42
C LEU A 244 3.40 5.14 17.70
N VAL A 245 4.44 5.87 18.10
CA VAL A 245 4.34 7.31 18.35
C VAL A 245 3.99 8.08 17.08
N LEU A 246 4.66 7.79 15.95
CA LEU A 246 4.35 8.41 14.67
C LEU A 246 2.90 8.15 14.21
N SER A 247 2.38 6.93 14.43
CA SER A 247 0.99 6.62 14.09
C SER A 247 0.00 7.41 14.96
N ILE A 248 0.24 7.53 16.28
CA ILE A 248 -0.59 8.35 17.18
C ILE A 248 -0.57 9.82 16.76
N VAL A 249 0.62 10.38 16.48
CA VAL A 249 0.76 11.75 15.99
C VAL A 249 -0.01 11.95 14.70
N THR A 250 0.07 10.99 13.77
CA THR A 250 -0.64 11.06 12.49
C THR A 250 -2.16 10.97 12.67
N ILE A 251 -2.64 10.09 13.55
CA ILE A 251 -4.08 9.98 13.88
C ILE A 251 -4.61 11.30 14.40
N PHE A 252 -3.94 11.88 15.39
CA PHE A 252 -4.35 13.15 16.00
C PHE A 252 -4.31 14.30 15.00
N MET A 253 -3.19 14.46 14.30
CA MET A 253 -3.00 15.52 13.30
C MET A 253 -4.02 15.37 12.17
N GLY A 254 -4.20 14.17 11.61
CA GLY A 254 -5.16 13.91 10.54
C GLY A 254 -6.59 14.24 10.94
N SER A 255 -7.02 13.85 12.15
CA SER A 255 -8.35 14.15 12.68
C SER A 255 -8.55 15.67 12.90
N MET A 256 -7.57 16.34 13.47
CA MET A 256 -7.64 17.79 13.72
C MET A 256 -7.68 18.59 12.41
N LEU A 257 -6.88 18.19 11.40
CA LEU A 257 -6.89 18.84 10.10
C LEU A 257 -8.20 18.56 9.34
N ALA A 258 -8.75 17.34 9.43
CA ALA A 258 -10.05 17.01 8.87
C ALA A 258 -11.16 17.85 9.49
N TYR A 259 -11.13 18.07 10.81
CA TYR A 259 -12.11 18.90 11.52
C TYR A 259 -12.10 20.35 11.03
N LYS A 260 -10.90 20.93 10.83
CA LYS A 260 -10.73 22.32 10.39
C LYS A 260 -11.01 22.55 8.89
N GLU A 261 -10.91 21.53 8.07
CA GLU A 261 -10.97 21.66 6.61
C GLU A 261 -12.41 21.87 6.14
N LYS A 262 -12.61 22.88 5.29
CA LYS A 262 -13.93 23.21 4.73
C LYS A 262 -14.23 22.47 3.42
N LEU A 263 -13.21 22.16 2.61
CA LEU A 263 -13.37 21.46 1.35
C LEU A 263 -13.58 19.97 1.59
N LEU A 264 -14.75 19.44 1.22
CA LEU A 264 -15.15 18.06 1.52
C LEU A 264 -14.11 17.02 1.08
N LYS A 265 -13.65 17.04 -0.18
CA LYS A 265 -12.64 16.11 -0.68
C LYS A 265 -11.33 16.14 0.13
N LYS A 266 -10.92 17.33 0.56
CA LYS A 266 -9.70 17.50 1.35
C LYS A 266 -9.90 17.06 2.81
N ARG A 267 -11.09 17.28 3.37
CA ARG A 267 -11.51 16.74 4.66
C ARG A 267 -11.46 15.20 4.66
N LEU A 268 -12.02 14.56 3.63
CA LEU A 268 -11.98 13.10 3.47
C LEU A 268 -10.54 12.58 3.31
N ALA A 269 -9.67 13.32 2.61
CA ALA A 269 -8.26 12.98 2.51
C ALA A 269 -7.55 12.99 3.88
N TYR A 270 -7.78 13.99 4.72
CA TYR A 270 -7.24 14.00 6.08
C TYR A 270 -7.86 12.91 6.97
N SER A 271 -9.15 12.62 6.80
CA SER A 271 -9.79 11.46 7.44
C SER A 271 -9.11 10.15 7.04
N THR A 272 -8.75 9.99 5.76
CA THR A 272 -7.98 8.84 5.26
C THR A 272 -6.62 8.74 5.94
N VAL A 273 -5.87 9.86 6.06
CA VAL A 273 -4.59 9.92 6.79
C VAL A 273 -4.75 9.37 8.21
N SER A 274 -5.78 9.81 8.92
CA SER A 274 -6.08 9.32 10.27
C SER A 274 -6.45 7.83 10.28
N ASN A 275 -7.41 7.42 9.44
CA ASN A 275 -7.93 6.05 9.43
C ASN A 275 -6.86 5.01 9.04
N VAL A 276 -6.02 5.30 8.05
CA VAL A 276 -4.93 4.40 7.67
C VAL A 276 -3.85 4.32 8.75
N SER A 277 -3.67 5.40 9.54
CA SER A 277 -2.74 5.39 10.66
C SER A 277 -3.23 4.56 11.85
N TYR A 278 -4.56 4.38 12.05
CA TYR A 278 -5.09 3.38 12.97
C TYR A 278 -4.67 1.96 12.56
N VAL A 279 -4.63 1.68 11.26
CA VAL A 279 -4.14 0.39 10.76
C VAL A 279 -2.66 0.20 11.13
N VAL A 280 -1.81 1.20 10.86
CA VAL A 280 -0.38 1.13 11.21
C VAL A 280 -0.19 0.98 12.71
N PHE A 281 -0.95 1.72 13.53
CA PHE A 281 -0.93 1.58 15.00
C PHE A 281 -1.24 0.16 15.42
N GLY A 282 -2.34 -0.43 14.92
CA GLY A 282 -2.73 -1.81 15.23
C GLY A 282 -1.67 -2.84 14.84
N LEU A 283 -1.02 -2.66 13.66
CA LEU A 283 0.07 -3.51 13.21
C LEU A 283 1.30 -3.40 14.13
N MET A 284 1.65 -2.18 14.58
CA MET A 284 2.81 -1.95 15.43
C MET A 284 2.59 -2.38 16.89
N LEU A 285 1.37 -2.70 17.32
CA LEU A 285 1.15 -3.39 18.60
C LEU A 285 1.75 -4.79 18.62
N MET A 286 1.99 -5.38 17.44
CA MET A 286 2.64 -6.69 17.28
C MET A 286 2.01 -7.80 18.14
N CYS A 287 0.70 -7.77 18.29
CA CYS A 287 -0.09 -8.81 18.97
C CYS A 287 -1.28 -9.24 18.10
N PRO A 288 -1.83 -10.45 18.29
CA PRO A 288 -2.94 -10.96 17.46
C PRO A 288 -4.16 -10.04 17.43
N ALA A 289 -4.55 -9.46 18.58
CA ALA A 289 -5.67 -8.51 18.64
C ALA A 289 -5.41 -7.23 17.85
N GLY A 290 -4.19 -6.68 17.93
CA GLY A 290 -3.77 -5.50 17.14
C GLY A 290 -3.78 -5.77 15.65
N PHE A 291 -3.27 -6.92 15.22
CA PHE A 291 -3.27 -7.35 13.82
C PHE A 291 -4.70 -7.52 13.28
N MET A 292 -5.57 -8.21 14.04
CA MET A 292 -6.97 -8.39 13.65
C MET A 292 -7.70 -7.04 13.59
N GLY A 293 -7.50 -6.15 14.57
CA GLY A 293 -8.07 -4.80 14.57
C GLY A 293 -7.60 -3.97 13.38
N ALA A 294 -6.33 -4.10 13.00
CA ALA A 294 -5.79 -3.45 11.81
C ALA A 294 -6.48 -3.94 10.52
N LEU A 295 -6.65 -5.26 10.34
CA LEU A 295 -7.34 -5.80 9.17
C LEU A 295 -8.83 -5.39 9.12
N LEU A 296 -9.53 -5.40 10.25
CA LEU A 296 -10.91 -4.90 10.32
C LEU A 296 -11.00 -3.42 9.94
N GLN A 297 -10.07 -2.59 10.44
CA GLN A 297 -10.02 -1.16 10.08
C GLN A 297 -9.74 -0.96 8.58
N VAL A 298 -8.93 -1.82 7.95
CA VAL A 298 -8.73 -1.81 6.49
C VAL A 298 -10.07 -2.00 5.77
N VAL A 299 -10.87 -2.99 6.17
CA VAL A 299 -12.20 -3.27 5.57
C VAL A 299 -13.13 -2.08 5.77
N PHE A 300 -13.31 -1.63 7.00
CA PHE A 300 -14.24 -0.54 7.31
C PHE A 300 -13.88 0.74 6.55
N HIS A 301 -12.62 1.12 6.53
CA HIS A 301 -12.18 2.30 5.79
C HIS A 301 -12.23 2.12 4.26
N ALA A 302 -12.20 0.90 3.74
CA ALA A 302 -12.34 0.67 2.30
C ALA A 302 -13.80 0.85 1.83
N VAL A 303 -14.76 0.58 2.72
CA VAL A 303 -16.22 0.68 2.44
C VAL A 303 -16.75 2.09 2.73
N ALA A 304 -16.19 2.80 3.72
CA ALA A 304 -16.62 4.15 4.13
C ALA A 304 -16.16 5.25 3.16
#